data_42126be664016a873e0cf4b3c498d3fb
#
_entry.id   42126be664016a873e0cf4b3c498d3fb
#
_cell.length_a   1.000
_cell.length_b   1.000
_cell.length_c   1.000
_cell.angle_alpha   90.00
_cell.angle_beta   90.00
_cell.angle_gamma   90.00
#
_symmetry.space_group_name_H-M   'P 1'
#
loop_
_entity.id
_entity.type
_entity.pdbx_description
1 polymer ?
#
loop_
_entity_poly.entity_id
_entity_poly.type
_entity_poly.pdbx_seq_one_letter_code
_entity_poly.pdbx_strand_id
1 'polypeptide(L)'
;MYTLAVRRDFIARHYLIGGDWGPENFPNSHHYVLELQLEGATLDRHGYLVDIVEVEKHLNEQVAYFKEKMLNDLPEFAGLNPSIEHFARIVAEQLNERIAAANLSAVKVRLWENEIAWVSFTVERQKSNA
;
A
#
# COMPACT_ATOMS: atom_id res chain seq x y z
N MET A 1 0.37 -19.82 -10.09
CA MET A 1 0.18 -18.62 -9.25
C MET A 1 -0.33 -17.48 -10.12
N TYR A 2 -1.48 -16.94 -9.77
CA TYR A 2 -2.03 -15.76 -10.43
C TYR A 2 -1.63 -14.50 -9.68
N THR A 3 -1.42 -13.41 -10.42
CA THR A 3 -1.21 -12.08 -9.84
C THR A 3 -2.15 -11.10 -10.52
N LEU A 4 -2.89 -10.34 -9.73
CA LEU A 4 -3.71 -9.24 -10.21
C LEU A 4 -3.15 -7.95 -9.63
N ALA A 5 -2.95 -6.94 -10.46
CA ALA A 5 -2.39 -5.67 -10.04
C ALA A 5 -3.30 -4.52 -10.42
N VAL A 6 -3.47 -3.56 -9.52
CA VAL A 6 -4.24 -2.34 -9.73
C VAL A 6 -3.41 -1.15 -9.25
N ARG A 7 -3.38 -0.08 -10.04
CA ARG A 7 -2.62 1.13 -9.73
C ARG A 7 -3.52 2.33 -9.43
N ARG A 8 -3.03 3.18 -8.52
CA ARG A 8 -3.56 4.52 -8.26
C ARG A 8 -2.40 5.47 -8.01
N ASP A 9 -2.64 6.75 -8.16
CA ASP A 9 -1.66 7.78 -7.83
C ASP A 9 -2.30 8.87 -6.97
N PHE A 10 -1.49 9.51 -6.15
CA PHE A 10 -1.95 10.58 -5.27
C PHE A 10 -0.77 11.41 -4.80
N ILE A 11 -1.05 12.62 -4.32
CA ILE A 11 -0.08 13.48 -3.69
C ILE A 11 -0.28 13.40 -2.17
N ALA A 12 0.82 13.23 -1.44
CA ALA A 12 0.86 13.34 0.00
C ALA A 12 2.12 14.09 0.43
N ARG A 13 2.13 14.54 1.66
CA ARG A 13 3.20 15.38 2.20
C ARG A 13 3.84 14.69 3.39
N HIS A 14 5.13 14.97 3.59
CA HIS A 14 5.85 14.50 4.77
C HIS A 14 7.00 15.45 5.10
N TYR A 15 7.64 15.23 6.23
CA TYR A 15 8.97 15.72 6.55
C TYR A 15 9.72 14.62 7.29
N LEU A 16 11.01 14.44 6.97
CA LEU A 16 11.83 13.41 7.59
C LEU A 16 12.32 13.86 8.97
N ILE A 17 12.41 12.91 9.88
CA ILE A 17 12.81 13.12 11.27
C ILE A 17 13.92 12.16 11.66
N GLY A 18 14.71 12.54 12.68
CA GLY A 18 15.74 11.68 13.26
C GLY A 18 17.10 11.74 12.58
N GLY A 19 17.30 12.63 11.61
CA GLY A 19 18.56 12.80 10.91
C GLY A 19 18.59 14.09 10.12
N ASP A 20 19.67 14.31 9.36
CA ASP A 20 19.82 15.46 8.48
C ASP A 20 19.76 15.02 7.02
N TRP A 21 18.67 15.37 6.36
CA TRP A 21 18.44 15.11 4.93
C TRP A 21 18.16 16.40 4.16
N GLY A 22 18.65 17.55 4.69
CA GLY A 22 18.50 18.84 4.02
C GLY A 22 17.04 19.25 3.83
N PRO A 23 16.61 19.57 2.59
CA PRO A 23 15.26 20.03 2.34
C PRO A 23 14.17 19.03 2.76
N GLU A 24 14.46 17.75 2.77
CA GLU A 24 13.50 16.70 3.17
C GLU A 24 13.16 16.75 4.67
N ASN A 25 13.90 17.47 5.49
CA ASN A 25 13.57 17.71 6.89
C ASN A 25 12.44 18.73 7.08
N PHE A 26 12.04 19.40 6.00
CA PHE A 26 10.95 20.36 6.01
C PHE A 26 9.76 19.80 5.22
N PRO A 27 8.53 20.27 5.47
CA PRO A 27 7.36 19.81 4.73
C PRO A 27 7.57 19.85 3.23
N ASN A 28 7.38 18.70 2.60
CA ASN A 28 7.52 18.56 1.15
C ASN A 28 6.48 17.58 0.61
N SER A 29 6.17 17.71 -0.68
CA SER A 29 5.14 16.89 -1.34
C SER A 29 5.79 15.91 -2.29
N HIS A 30 5.19 14.71 -2.38
CA HIS A 30 5.56 13.71 -3.36
C HIS A 30 4.32 13.22 -4.11
N HIS A 31 4.50 12.94 -5.39
CA HIS A 31 3.49 12.27 -6.19
C HIS A 31 3.77 10.77 -6.13
N TYR A 32 3.02 10.09 -5.27
CA TYR A 32 3.15 8.65 -5.09
C TYR A 32 2.36 7.89 -6.15
N VAL A 33 2.94 6.79 -6.63
CA VAL A 33 2.21 5.78 -7.39
C VAL A 33 2.12 4.53 -6.51
N LEU A 34 0.91 4.05 -6.30
CA LEU A 34 0.61 2.88 -5.47
C LEU A 34 0.13 1.76 -6.38
N GLU A 35 0.83 0.63 -6.35
CA GLU A 35 0.40 -0.59 -7.03
C GLU A 35 0.07 -1.64 -5.97
N LEU A 36 -1.16 -2.09 -5.99
CA LEU A 36 -1.61 -3.22 -5.19
C LEU A 36 -1.52 -4.47 -6.03
N GLN A 37 -0.80 -5.48 -5.54
CA GLN A 37 -0.70 -6.80 -6.16
C GLN A 37 -1.31 -7.85 -5.24
N LEU A 38 -2.21 -8.66 -5.81
CA LEU A 38 -2.86 -9.77 -5.11
C LEU A 38 -2.43 -11.06 -5.77
N GLU A 39 -1.97 -12.02 -4.97
CA GLU A 39 -1.46 -13.30 -5.47
C GLU A 39 -2.25 -14.47 -4.89
N GLY A 40 -2.48 -15.48 -5.72
CA GLY A 40 -3.14 -16.71 -5.29
C GLY A 40 -2.99 -17.82 -6.31
N ALA A 41 -3.03 -19.06 -5.83
CA ALA A 41 -2.84 -20.25 -6.67
C ALA A 41 -4.15 -20.71 -7.33
N THR A 42 -5.30 -20.35 -6.77
CA THR A 42 -6.61 -20.86 -7.20
C THR A 42 -7.58 -19.73 -7.50
N LEU A 43 -8.52 -20.02 -8.38
CA LEU A 43 -9.59 -19.11 -8.75
C LEU A 43 -10.91 -19.56 -8.12
N ASP A 44 -11.87 -18.66 -8.05
CA ASP A 44 -13.22 -19.00 -7.66
C ASP A 44 -13.95 -19.76 -8.78
N ARG A 45 -15.22 -20.13 -8.54
CA ARG A 45 -16.01 -20.89 -9.51
C ARG A 45 -16.28 -20.13 -10.82
N HIS A 46 -16.11 -18.82 -10.84
CA HIS A 46 -16.29 -17.99 -12.03
C HIS A 46 -14.99 -17.73 -12.78
N GLY A 47 -13.85 -18.22 -12.27
CA GLY A 47 -12.56 -18.01 -12.87
C GLY A 47 -11.90 -16.69 -12.44
N TYR A 48 -12.32 -16.10 -11.32
CA TYR A 48 -11.73 -14.87 -10.78
C TYR A 48 -10.85 -15.16 -9.57
N LEU A 49 -9.73 -14.44 -9.48
CA LEU A 49 -8.90 -14.46 -8.29
C LEU A 49 -9.61 -13.73 -7.14
N VAL A 50 -10.18 -12.57 -7.44
CA VAL A 50 -10.93 -11.71 -6.52
C VAL A 50 -12.00 -10.95 -7.30
N ASP A 51 -12.94 -10.36 -6.58
CA ASP A 51 -13.84 -9.37 -7.15
C ASP A 51 -13.10 -8.03 -7.28
N ILE A 52 -12.74 -7.66 -8.50
CA ILE A 52 -11.98 -6.44 -8.77
C ILE A 52 -12.74 -5.16 -8.37
N VAL A 53 -14.05 -5.17 -8.39
CA VAL A 53 -14.86 -4.01 -7.98
C VAL A 53 -14.68 -3.74 -6.49
N GLU A 54 -14.69 -4.80 -5.66
CA GLU A 54 -14.40 -4.69 -4.23
C GLU A 54 -12.96 -4.24 -3.97
N VAL A 55 -12.01 -4.78 -4.71
CA VAL A 55 -10.59 -4.39 -4.60
C VAL A 55 -10.41 -2.90 -4.91
N GLU A 56 -11.00 -2.43 -6.01
CA GLU A 56 -10.92 -1.02 -6.40
C GLU A 56 -11.56 -0.10 -5.36
N LYS A 57 -12.69 -0.53 -4.78
CA LYS A 57 -13.34 0.23 -3.71
C LYS A 57 -12.42 0.42 -2.51
N HIS A 58 -11.81 -0.66 -2.02
CA HIS A 58 -10.89 -0.60 -0.89
C HIS A 58 -9.65 0.22 -1.22
N LEU A 59 -9.11 0.08 -2.43
CA LEU A 59 -7.96 0.86 -2.86
C LEU A 59 -8.29 2.35 -2.94
N ASN A 60 -9.45 2.72 -3.47
CA ASN A 60 -9.90 4.10 -3.54
C ASN A 60 -10.07 4.72 -2.15
N GLU A 61 -10.63 3.96 -1.20
CA GLU A 61 -10.77 4.41 0.20
C GLU A 61 -9.41 4.62 0.86
N GLN A 62 -8.45 3.74 0.58
CA GLN A 62 -7.09 3.84 1.09
C GLN A 62 -6.38 5.09 0.56
N VAL A 63 -6.50 5.34 -0.74
CA VAL A 63 -5.94 6.54 -1.38
C VAL A 63 -6.58 7.81 -0.81
N ALA A 64 -7.90 7.83 -0.65
CA ALA A 64 -8.62 8.98 -0.10
C ALA A 64 -8.17 9.30 1.33
N TYR A 65 -7.78 8.31 2.11
CA TYR A 65 -7.29 8.50 3.48
C TYR A 65 -5.94 9.23 3.50
N PHE A 66 -5.03 8.91 2.58
CA PHE A 66 -3.69 9.50 2.56
C PHE A 66 -3.56 10.74 1.69
N LYS A 67 -4.43 10.89 0.70
CA LYS A 67 -4.36 11.96 -0.29
C LYS A 67 -4.32 13.35 0.36
N GLU A 68 -3.32 14.14 -0.04
CA GLU A 68 -3.13 15.51 0.41
C GLU A 68 -2.92 15.68 1.93
N LYS A 69 -2.65 14.58 2.63
CA LYS A 69 -2.37 14.62 4.05
C LYS A 69 -0.88 14.80 4.33
N MET A 70 -0.58 15.37 5.49
CA MET A 70 0.75 15.33 6.10
C MET A 70 0.88 13.98 6.80
N LEU A 71 1.68 13.06 6.27
CA LEU A 71 1.80 11.71 6.81
C LEU A 71 2.21 11.71 8.29
N ASN A 72 3.10 12.63 8.67
CA ASN A 72 3.56 12.77 10.05
C ASN A 72 2.40 12.99 11.05
N ASP A 73 1.30 13.59 10.61
CA ASP A 73 0.16 13.91 11.46
C ASP A 73 -0.83 12.74 11.61
N LEU A 74 -0.67 11.69 10.83
CA LEU A 74 -1.54 10.53 10.89
C LEU A 74 -1.11 9.60 12.04
N PRO A 75 -2.07 8.97 12.76
CA PRO A 75 -1.72 8.11 13.90
C PRO A 75 -0.83 6.93 13.53
N GLU A 76 -0.92 6.40 12.31
CA GLU A 76 -0.09 5.29 11.84
C GLU A 76 1.39 5.65 11.80
N PHE A 77 1.71 6.94 11.67
CA PHE A 77 3.09 7.44 11.60
C PHE A 77 3.59 8.03 12.93
N ALA A 78 2.81 7.90 14.01
CA ALA A 78 3.20 8.47 15.30
C ALA A 78 4.55 7.91 15.77
N GLY A 79 5.54 8.79 15.94
CA GLY A 79 6.89 8.42 16.36
C GLY A 79 7.75 7.77 15.26
N LEU A 80 7.24 7.66 14.03
CA LEU A 80 7.97 7.07 12.90
C LEU A 80 8.49 8.14 11.96
N ASN A 81 9.70 7.92 11.44
CA ASN A 81 10.14 8.64 10.26
C ASN A 81 9.27 8.16 9.08
N PRO A 82 8.59 9.06 8.35
CA PRO A 82 7.68 8.68 7.26
C PRO A 82 8.44 8.33 5.98
N SER A 83 9.33 7.34 6.10
CA SER A 83 10.05 6.78 4.96
C SER A 83 9.08 6.07 4.03
N ILE A 84 9.48 5.91 2.77
CA ILE A 84 8.68 5.14 1.81
C ILE A 84 8.54 3.68 2.23
N GLU A 85 9.54 3.13 2.94
CA GLU A 85 9.50 1.77 3.49
C GLU A 85 8.39 1.61 4.53
N HIS A 86 8.35 2.51 5.52
CA HIS A 86 7.28 2.53 6.51
C HIS A 86 5.92 2.75 5.88
N PHE A 87 5.84 3.65 4.89
CA PHE A 87 4.58 3.94 4.21
C PHE A 87 4.07 2.72 3.44
N ALA A 88 4.93 2.03 2.70
CA ALA A 88 4.55 0.82 1.96
C ALA A 88 4.04 -0.27 2.90
N ARG A 89 4.69 -0.48 4.03
CA ARG A 89 4.25 -1.46 5.05
C ARG A 89 2.88 -1.11 5.62
N ILE A 90 2.69 0.13 6.01
CA ILE A 90 1.40 0.59 6.59
C ILE A 90 0.26 0.37 5.59
N VAL A 91 0.46 0.78 4.35
CA VAL A 91 -0.56 0.60 3.30
C VAL A 91 -0.85 -0.88 3.04
N ALA A 92 0.21 -1.70 2.96
CA ALA A 92 0.05 -3.14 2.71
C ALA A 92 -0.72 -3.83 3.84
N GLU A 93 -0.39 -3.53 5.10
CA GLU A 93 -1.07 -4.12 6.26
C GLU A 93 -2.54 -3.70 6.31
N GLN A 94 -2.84 -2.43 6.02
CA GLN A 94 -4.21 -1.93 6.01
C GLN A 94 -5.04 -2.53 4.88
N LEU A 95 -4.48 -2.63 3.68
CA LEU A 95 -5.17 -3.27 2.56
C LEU A 95 -5.37 -4.77 2.79
N ASN A 96 -4.41 -5.44 3.42
CA ASN A 96 -4.55 -6.84 3.79
C ASN A 96 -5.75 -7.07 4.72
N GLU A 97 -5.97 -6.17 5.67
CA GLU A 97 -7.12 -6.26 6.58
C GLU A 97 -8.45 -6.00 5.88
N ARG A 98 -8.45 -5.14 4.86
CA ARG A 98 -9.67 -4.77 4.13
C ARG A 98 -10.12 -5.80 3.11
N ILE A 99 -9.20 -6.55 2.53
CA ILE A 99 -9.48 -7.47 1.42
C ILE A 99 -9.70 -8.88 1.97
N ALA A 100 -10.95 -9.33 1.97
CA ALA A 100 -11.35 -10.61 2.52
C ALA A 100 -11.59 -11.63 1.40
N ALA A 101 -10.52 -12.15 0.79
CA ALA A 101 -10.61 -13.20 -0.22
C ALA A 101 -9.82 -14.43 0.24
N ALA A 102 -10.51 -15.54 0.39
CA ALA A 102 -9.95 -16.76 0.98
C ALA A 102 -8.87 -17.43 0.13
N ASN A 103 -8.87 -17.20 -1.17
CA ASN A 103 -7.93 -17.79 -2.11
C ASN A 103 -6.65 -16.98 -2.32
N LEU A 104 -6.50 -15.85 -1.64
CA LEU A 104 -5.27 -15.06 -1.70
C LEU A 104 -4.20 -15.63 -0.78
N SER A 105 -2.99 -15.77 -1.30
CA SER A 105 -1.80 -16.18 -0.55
C SER A 105 -0.93 -15.00 -0.14
N ALA A 106 -1.04 -13.86 -0.81
CA ALA A 106 -0.26 -12.68 -0.47
C ALA A 106 -0.97 -11.40 -0.95
N VAL A 107 -0.76 -10.33 -0.17
CA VAL A 107 -1.12 -8.97 -0.53
C VAL A 107 0.17 -8.16 -0.54
N LYS A 108 0.52 -7.61 -1.69
CA LYS A 108 1.76 -6.89 -1.89
C LYS A 108 1.48 -5.45 -2.32
N VAL A 109 2.20 -4.53 -1.76
CA VAL A 109 2.18 -3.12 -2.18
C VAL A 109 3.53 -2.77 -2.76
N ARG A 110 3.49 -2.10 -3.90
CA ARG A 110 4.65 -1.46 -4.50
C ARG A 110 4.36 0.03 -4.55
N LEU A 111 5.27 0.82 -3.99
CA LEU A 111 5.05 2.26 -3.84
C LEU A 111 6.23 3.02 -4.44
N TRP A 112 5.94 3.90 -5.41
CA TRP A 112 6.92 4.82 -5.99
C TRP A 112 6.77 6.20 -5.33
N GLU A 113 7.88 6.76 -4.92
CA GLU A 113 7.97 8.15 -4.46
C GLU A 113 8.34 9.10 -5.61
N ASN A 114 8.98 8.54 -6.66
CA ASN A 114 9.34 9.22 -7.89
C ASN A 114 9.28 8.22 -9.06
N GLU A 115 9.67 8.65 -10.26
CA GLU A 115 9.53 7.83 -11.48
C GLU A 115 10.52 6.66 -11.58
N ILE A 116 11.59 6.67 -10.80
CA ILE A 116 12.73 5.74 -10.99
C ILE A 116 12.92 4.73 -9.88
N ALA A 117 12.31 4.92 -8.72
CA ALA A 117 12.54 4.05 -7.56
C ALA A 117 11.25 3.69 -6.85
N TRP A 118 11.18 2.46 -6.38
CA TRP A 118 10.04 1.95 -5.65
C TRP A 118 10.48 1.06 -4.50
N VAL A 119 9.59 0.93 -3.52
CA VAL A 119 9.71 -0.02 -2.42
C VAL A 119 8.51 -0.94 -2.46
N SER A 120 8.69 -2.19 -2.10
CA SER A 120 7.56 -3.11 -1.94
C SER A 120 7.54 -3.70 -0.53
N PHE A 121 6.32 -3.99 -0.08
CA PHE A 121 6.10 -4.75 1.15
C PHE A 121 5.03 -5.80 0.88
N THR A 122 5.29 -7.03 1.33
CA THR A 122 4.39 -8.16 1.12
C THR A 122 3.87 -8.66 2.47
N VAL A 123 2.56 -8.81 2.57
CA VAL A 123 1.91 -9.51 3.67
C VAL A 123 1.55 -10.90 3.15
N GLU A 124 2.17 -11.92 3.71
CA GLU A 124 1.84 -13.31 3.38
C GLU A 124 0.63 -13.75 4.18
N ARG A 125 -0.30 -14.42 3.53
CA ARG A 125 -1.47 -15.03 4.18
C ARG A 125 -1.22 -16.50 4.35
N GLN A 126 -1.31 -16.95 5.59
CA GLN A 126 -1.23 -18.38 5.87
C GLN A 126 -2.48 -19.09 5.36
N LYS A 127 -2.28 -20.23 4.70
CA LYS A 127 -3.39 -21.11 4.38
C LYS A 127 -4.00 -21.61 5.68
N SER A 128 -5.33 -21.49 5.77
CA SER A 128 -6.08 -22.14 6.83
C SER A 128 -5.81 -23.65 6.74
N ASN A 129 -5.24 -24.22 7.79
CA ASN A 129 -5.13 -25.67 7.93
C ASN A 129 -6.48 -26.20 8.40
N ALA A 130 -7.41 -26.28 7.49
CA ALA A 130 -8.69 -26.92 7.79
C ALA A 130 -8.62 -28.39 7.48
#